data_e1fef7101c30324e92285beca6b9e386
#
_entry.id   e1fef7101c30324e92285beca6b9e386
#
_cell.length_a   1.000
_cell.length_b   1.000
_cell.length_c   1.000
_cell.angle_alpha   90.00
_cell.angle_beta   90.00
_cell.angle_gamma   90.00
#
_symmetry.space_group_name_H-M   'P 1'
#
loop_
_entity.id
_entity.type
_entity.pdbx_description
1 polymer ?
#
loop_
_entity_poly.entity_id
_entity_poly.type
_entity_poly.pdbx_seq_one_letter_code
_entity_poly.pdbx_strand_id
1 'polypeptide(L)'
;TKEYIRLWPQISNDGHPSYSSNGKVVFDSYPNKRRVQEIKIAEDSDVEGKNIKIVAKVFSPFKYDNDTRCDLHPRWRQDGKAICFDGTFEGHRGLYVVNL
;
A
#
# COMPACT_ATOMS: atom_id res chain seq x y z
N THR A 1 -24.25 0.95 19.82
CA THR A 1 -24.46 1.39 18.44
C THR A 1 -23.15 1.34 17.67
N LYS A 2 -23.17 0.78 16.47
CA LYS A 2 -21.97 0.72 15.63
C LYS A 2 -21.97 1.91 14.69
N GLU A 3 -20.80 2.51 14.54
CA GLU A 3 -20.59 3.57 13.57
C GLU A 3 -19.69 3.07 12.45
N TYR A 4 -20.00 3.48 11.22
CA TYR A 4 -19.18 3.18 10.05
C TYR A 4 -18.73 4.50 9.44
N ILE A 5 -17.42 4.68 9.36
CA ILE A 5 -16.82 5.88 8.77
C ILE A 5 -16.10 5.47 7.50
N ARG A 6 -16.44 6.11 6.38
CA ARG A 6 -15.73 5.90 5.13
C ARG A 6 -14.53 6.84 5.07
N LEU A 7 -13.34 6.24 5.04
CA LEU A 7 -12.10 6.98 4.90
C LEU A 7 -11.78 7.21 3.42
N TRP A 8 -11.26 8.40 3.14
CA TRP A 8 -10.66 8.73 1.84
C TRP A 8 -11.56 8.40 0.65
N PRO A 9 -12.73 9.05 0.57
CA PRO A 9 -13.75 8.69 -0.44
C PRO A 9 -13.29 8.89 -1.89
N GLN A 10 -12.23 9.68 -2.12
CA GLN A 10 -11.66 9.87 -3.45
C GLN A 10 -10.85 8.67 -3.94
N ILE A 11 -10.49 7.75 -3.05
CA ILE A 11 -9.76 6.53 -3.43
C ILE A 11 -10.76 5.49 -3.85
N SER A 12 -10.71 5.11 -5.12
CA SER A 12 -11.61 4.14 -5.72
C SER A 12 -10.93 2.83 -6.12
N ASN A 13 -9.60 2.76 -6.03
CA ASN A 13 -8.85 1.57 -6.39
C ASN A 13 -8.79 0.59 -5.24
N ASP A 14 -8.82 -0.69 -5.56
CA ASP A 14 -8.64 -1.75 -4.56
C ASP A 14 -7.21 -1.78 -4.05
N GLY A 15 -7.04 -2.26 -2.83
CA GLY A 15 -5.74 -2.40 -2.20
C GLY A 15 -5.83 -3.17 -0.90
N HIS A 16 -4.68 -3.32 -0.24
CA HIS A 16 -4.54 -4.08 1.00
C HIS A 16 -4.10 -3.15 2.11
N PRO A 17 -4.98 -2.81 3.06
CA PRO A 17 -4.63 -1.92 4.16
C PRO A 17 -4.03 -2.68 5.34
N SER A 18 -3.18 -1.97 6.11
CA SER A 18 -2.64 -2.47 7.36
C SER A 18 -2.50 -1.32 8.35
N TYR A 19 -2.98 -1.51 9.56
CA TYR A 19 -2.93 -0.52 10.63
C TYR A 19 -1.66 -0.66 11.45
N SER A 20 -1.06 0.48 11.78
CA SER A 20 -0.06 0.54 12.85
C SER A 20 -0.76 0.74 14.20
N SER A 21 0.01 0.61 15.28
CA SER A 21 -0.53 0.78 16.62
C SER A 21 -0.92 2.23 16.96
N ASN A 22 -0.51 3.20 16.15
CA ASN A 22 -0.76 4.63 16.40
C ASN A 22 -1.71 5.27 15.40
N GLY A 23 -2.57 4.49 14.76
CA GLY A 23 -3.61 5.03 13.87
C GLY A 23 -3.17 5.36 12.47
N LYS A 24 -1.96 5.00 12.07
CA LYS A 24 -1.52 5.12 10.68
C LYS A 24 -1.93 3.89 9.90
N VAL A 25 -2.33 4.12 8.66
CA VAL A 25 -2.73 3.04 7.73
C VAL A 25 -1.78 3.07 6.55
N VAL A 26 -1.16 1.94 6.26
CA VAL A 26 -0.45 1.73 5.01
C VAL A 26 -1.35 0.93 4.07
N PHE A 27 -1.36 1.29 2.81
CA PHE A 27 -2.15 0.56 1.81
C PHE A 27 -1.47 0.65 0.45
N ASP A 28 -1.74 -0.35 -0.37
CA ASP A 28 -1.17 -0.43 -1.71
C ASP A 28 -2.21 -0.15 -2.79
N SER A 29 -1.76 -0.15 -4.04
CA SER A 29 -2.63 -0.19 -5.21
C SER A 29 -2.21 -1.35 -6.11
N TYR A 30 -3.13 -1.80 -6.96
CA TYR A 30 -2.80 -2.74 -8.04
C TYR A 30 -2.05 -1.99 -9.14
N PRO A 31 -1.32 -2.71 -10.03
CA PRO A 31 -0.60 -2.06 -11.12
C PRO A 31 -1.56 -1.25 -12.01
N ASN A 32 -1.16 -0.01 -12.30
CA ASN A 32 -1.89 0.82 -13.24
C ASN A 32 -1.51 0.46 -14.70
N LYS A 33 -1.97 1.27 -15.67
CA LYS A 33 -1.68 1.01 -17.10
C LYS A 33 -0.18 1.07 -17.42
N ARG A 34 0.60 1.78 -16.61
CA ARG A 34 2.06 1.86 -16.75
C ARG A 34 2.77 0.78 -15.94
N ARG A 35 2.03 -0.13 -15.36
CA ARG A 35 2.53 -1.20 -14.51
C ARG A 35 3.22 -0.68 -13.25
N VAL A 36 2.74 0.44 -12.72
CA VAL A 36 3.26 1.01 -11.47
C VAL A 36 2.28 0.72 -10.34
N GLN A 37 2.81 0.19 -9.25
CA GLN A 37 2.10 0.00 -7.98
C GLN A 37 2.61 1.03 -6.99
N GLU A 38 1.72 1.51 -6.11
CA GLU A 38 2.07 2.51 -5.12
C GLU A 38 1.82 2.00 -3.72
N ILE A 39 2.67 2.42 -2.78
CA ILE A 39 2.45 2.24 -1.34
C ILE A 39 2.20 3.63 -0.76
N LYS A 40 1.10 3.77 -0.06
CA LYS A 40 0.65 5.04 0.51
C LYS A 40 0.45 4.89 2.02
N ILE A 41 0.63 6.00 2.73
CA ILE A 41 0.35 6.09 4.16
C ILE A 41 -0.57 7.26 4.41
N ALA A 42 -1.55 7.06 5.27
CA ALA A 42 -2.42 8.11 5.78
C ALA A 42 -2.76 7.84 7.24
N GLU A 43 -3.16 8.87 7.95
CA GLU A 43 -3.71 8.72 9.31
C GLU A 43 -5.22 8.55 9.23
N ASP A 44 -5.80 7.70 10.08
CA ASP A 44 -7.24 7.49 10.08
C ASP A 44 -8.01 8.72 10.56
N SER A 45 -7.36 9.62 11.31
CA SER A 45 -7.93 10.91 11.68
C SER A 45 -8.11 11.85 10.48
N ASP A 46 -7.36 11.63 9.40
CA ASP A 46 -7.46 12.37 8.15
C ASP A 46 -8.55 11.75 7.26
N VAL A 47 -9.79 11.86 7.68
CA VAL A 47 -10.95 11.19 7.05
C VAL A 47 -11.11 11.55 5.58
N GLU A 48 -10.81 12.79 5.22
CA GLU A 48 -10.95 13.26 3.84
C GLU A 48 -9.76 12.92 2.96
N GLY A 49 -8.64 12.49 3.55
CA GLY A 49 -7.46 12.10 2.81
C GLY A 49 -6.67 13.28 2.25
N LYS A 50 -6.59 14.38 2.99
CA LYS A 50 -5.86 15.58 2.56
C LYS A 50 -4.35 15.42 2.62
N ASN A 51 -3.86 14.51 3.44
CA ASN A 51 -2.43 14.31 3.71
C ASN A 51 -1.96 12.88 3.43
N ILE A 52 -2.52 12.25 2.41
CA ILE A 52 -2.08 10.93 1.98
C ILE A 52 -0.70 11.07 1.32
N LYS A 53 0.26 10.27 1.79
CA LYS A 53 1.64 10.29 1.28
C LYS A 53 1.94 9.03 0.49
N ILE A 54 2.57 9.20 -0.66
CA ILE A 54 3.12 8.08 -1.43
C ILE A 54 4.54 7.85 -0.92
N VAL A 55 4.81 6.66 -0.38
CA VAL A 55 6.13 6.33 0.18
C VAL A 55 6.95 5.44 -0.73
N ALA A 56 6.32 4.77 -1.69
CA ALA A 56 7.03 3.96 -2.68
C ALA A 56 6.21 3.83 -3.96
N LYS A 57 6.91 3.81 -5.09
CA LYS A 57 6.35 3.46 -6.40
C LYS A 57 7.23 2.38 -6.99
N VAL A 58 6.65 1.25 -7.36
CA VAL A 58 7.43 0.13 -7.88
C VAL A 58 6.82 -0.38 -9.17
N PHE A 59 7.68 -0.84 -10.05
CA PHE A 59 7.29 -1.40 -11.33
C PHE A 59 6.91 -2.87 -11.17
N SER A 60 5.78 -3.26 -11.78
CA SER A 60 5.35 -4.66 -11.81
C SER A 60 5.43 -5.16 -13.26
N PRO A 61 6.45 -5.98 -13.62
CA PRO A 61 6.59 -6.50 -14.98
C PRO A 61 5.35 -7.25 -15.46
N PHE A 62 5.08 -7.19 -16.76
CA PHE A 62 3.90 -7.83 -17.35
C PHE A 62 3.81 -9.33 -17.11
N LYS A 63 4.94 -10.01 -16.95
CA LYS A 63 4.93 -11.45 -16.65
C LYS A 63 4.26 -11.79 -15.31
N TYR A 64 4.10 -10.79 -14.43
CA TYR A 64 3.42 -10.93 -13.13
C TYR A 64 2.02 -10.31 -13.22
N ASP A 65 1.21 -10.82 -14.12
CA ASP A 65 -0.16 -10.37 -14.30
C ASP A 65 -1.12 -11.55 -14.15
N ASN A 66 -2.39 -11.27 -13.93
CA ASN A 66 -3.43 -12.29 -13.72
C ASN A 66 -3.02 -13.30 -12.64
N ASP A 67 -2.90 -14.58 -12.97
CA ASP A 67 -2.63 -15.66 -12.01
C ASP A 67 -1.26 -15.56 -11.34
N THR A 68 -0.30 -14.89 -11.99
CA THR A 68 1.05 -14.72 -11.44
C THR A 68 1.24 -13.36 -10.76
N ARG A 69 0.17 -12.57 -10.63
CA ARG A 69 0.24 -11.23 -10.04
C ARG A 69 0.84 -11.26 -8.64
N CYS A 70 1.72 -10.31 -8.38
CA CYS A 70 2.30 -10.11 -7.07
C CYS A 70 1.79 -8.80 -6.49
N ASP A 71 0.86 -8.88 -5.56
CA ASP A 71 0.38 -7.71 -4.83
C ASP A 71 1.38 -7.35 -3.74
N LEU A 72 1.50 -6.06 -3.43
CA LEU A 72 2.56 -5.59 -2.53
C LEU A 72 2.34 -6.02 -1.08
N HIS A 73 1.10 -6.13 -0.64
CA HIS A 73 0.74 -6.51 0.73
C HIS A 73 1.61 -5.80 1.78
N PRO A 74 1.58 -4.47 1.85
CA PRO A 74 2.44 -3.75 2.78
C PRO A 74 2.07 -4.04 4.22
N ARG A 75 3.10 -4.22 5.06
CA ARG A 75 2.95 -4.52 6.48
C ARG A 75 3.88 -3.61 7.28
N TRP A 76 3.42 -3.18 8.45
CA TRP A 76 4.23 -2.40 9.36
C TRP A 76 5.23 -3.30 10.10
N ARG A 77 6.45 -2.79 10.28
CA ARG A 77 7.32 -3.31 11.32
C ARG A 77 6.73 -2.91 12.68
N GLN A 78 6.97 -3.70 13.72
CA GLN A 78 6.35 -3.46 15.03
C GLN A 78 6.62 -2.07 15.60
N ASP A 79 7.79 -1.51 15.33
CA ASP A 79 8.15 -0.17 15.81
C ASP A 79 7.50 0.96 15.00
N GLY A 80 6.79 0.65 13.92
CA GLY A 80 6.13 1.64 13.06
C GLY A 80 7.07 2.50 12.22
N LYS A 81 8.35 2.16 12.16
CA LYS A 81 9.37 2.97 11.48
C LYS A 81 9.74 2.43 10.11
N ALA A 82 9.20 1.30 9.72
CA ALA A 82 9.44 0.71 8.43
C ALA A 82 8.24 -0.10 7.97
N ILE A 83 8.17 -0.31 6.66
CA ILE A 83 7.15 -1.12 6.02
C ILE A 83 7.86 -2.18 5.20
N CYS A 84 7.44 -3.45 5.31
CA CYS A 84 7.89 -4.47 4.38
C CYS A 84 6.78 -4.79 3.38
N PHE A 85 7.17 -5.17 2.18
CA PHE A 85 6.23 -5.48 1.12
C PHE A 85 6.84 -6.49 0.15
N ASP A 86 5.96 -7.18 -0.58
CA ASP A 86 6.35 -8.09 -1.64
C ASP A 86 6.44 -7.34 -2.96
N GLY A 87 7.46 -7.61 -3.75
CA GLY A 87 7.61 -6.91 -5.02
C GLY A 87 8.30 -7.77 -6.08
N THR A 88 8.20 -7.32 -7.34
CA THR A 88 8.76 -8.02 -8.49
C THR A 88 9.56 -7.10 -9.41
N PHE A 89 9.85 -5.87 -8.94
CA PHE A 89 10.46 -4.85 -9.80
C PHE A 89 11.90 -5.17 -10.23
N GLU A 90 12.55 -6.14 -9.56
CA GLU A 90 13.86 -6.62 -9.98
C GLU A 90 13.78 -7.84 -10.92
N GLY A 91 12.57 -8.22 -11.36
CA GLY A 91 12.37 -9.34 -12.28
C GLY A 91 12.10 -10.68 -11.61
N HIS A 92 12.04 -10.73 -10.30
CA HIS A 92 11.68 -11.90 -9.51
C HIS A 92 11.00 -11.45 -8.22
N ARG A 93 10.28 -12.36 -7.56
CA ARG A 93 9.61 -12.04 -6.31
C ARG A 93 10.64 -11.86 -5.19
N GLY A 94 10.47 -10.82 -4.40
CA GLY A 94 11.32 -10.54 -3.26
C GLY A 94 10.55 -9.86 -2.14
N LEU A 95 11.12 -9.89 -0.96
CA LEU A 95 10.65 -9.14 0.20
C LEU A 95 11.53 -7.91 0.38
N TYR A 96 10.88 -6.76 0.44
CA TYR A 96 11.55 -5.46 0.50
C TYR A 96 11.14 -4.69 1.75
N VAL A 97 11.99 -3.77 2.17
CA VAL A 97 11.75 -2.91 3.33
C VAL A 97 11.93 -1.45 2.90
N VAL A 98 10.95 -0.62 3.25
CA VAL A 98 11.05 0.83 3.11
C VAL A 98 11.20 1.41 4.51
N ASN A 99 12.31 2.10 4.76
CA ASN A 99 12.52 2.83 6.01
C ASN A 99 11.88 4.21 5.90
N LEU A 100 11.14 4.57 6.93
CA LEU A 100 10.40 5.83 6.98
C LEU A 100 11.16 6.91 7.74
#